data_b7319ba6b02eec866263082718bf850c
#
_entry.id   b7319ba6b02eec866263082718bf850c
#
_cell.length_a   1.000
_cell.length_b   1.000
_cell.length_c   1.000
_cell.angle_alpha   90.00
_cell.angle_beta   90.00
_cell.angle_gamma   90.00
#
_symmetry.space_group_name_H-M   'P 1'
#
loop_
_entity.id
_entity.type
_entity.pdbx_description
1 polymer ?
#
loop_
_entity_poly.entity_id
_entity_poly.type
_entity_poly.pdbx_seq_one_letter_code
_entity_poly.pdbx_strand_id
1 'polypeptide(L)'
;MAKTAEPKSKAPTAKTPAAVPRTASKARESARSRRPGTAPAYQHMPAGATFFELSRLMVVGIDSAKGQLIQKAQTSPNGPWPSAWSVIAPGAWVIMTAGLTKDGRVAVVAQPSGTTSLSFVTEDANQIGPIDKWTAPVGIGAPPGAFSYQKLSMARDADGRIEIFLTDNLGRVWWIYQNPDVIVQVQKTITPPGTTTPIVVTVDELRPPAQPWSAWIQLTGQLVAITALRQADGRIALFGINSGLNLYRCQQAKAQALTVADWTPWVQIDAGYPFTEMAPIIGPLGGTNLFAMTQQGQVLHTKQLPAGSDTWTAWATPGYSRVPKYTLCAGIRGDGDIMLVASDQQHVHSFNAQYDAATQNWSGWRDFNASGANTRLSLDYNADGRLALFSMMIQNDGTNGLWTINQMAMDSSEWEWTWTALATSNLKQITVVRDLTPPV
;
A
#
# COMPACT_ATOMS: atom_id res chain seq x y z
N MET A 1 -59.24 52.51 33.13
CA MET A 1 -57.97 52.23 32.48
C MET A 1 -56.97 51.81 33.53
N ALA A 2 -56.78 50.52 33.76
CA ALA A 2 -55.90 49.97 34.80
C ALA A 2 -54.76 49.25 34.07
N LYS A 3 -53.50 49.67 34.34
CA LYS A 3 -52.28 48.98 33.91
C LYS A 3 -51.98 47.79 34.83
N THR A 4 -52.05 46.58 34.32
CA THR A 4 -51.58 45.38 34.97
C THR A 4 -50.07 45.26 34.75
N ALA A 5 -49.32 45.07 35.83
CA ALA A 5 -47.88 44.83 35.83
C ALA A 5 -47.60 43.30 35.78
N GLU A 6 -46.73 42.87 34.87
CA GLU A 6 -46.22 41.49 34.79
C GLU A 6 -45.11 41.24 35.83
N PRO A 7 -45.05 40.04 36.42
CA PRO A 7 -43.98 39.68 37.34
C PRO A 7 -42.74 39.18 36.60
N LYS A 8 -41.56 39.72 36.95
CA LYS A 8 -40.24 39.28 36.49
C LYS A 8 -39.89 37.89 37.05
N SER A 9 -39.75 36.92 36.17
CA SER A 9 -39.21 35.60 36.45
C SER A 9 -37.68 35.68 36.66
N LYS A 10 -37.20 35.24 37.80
CA LYS A 10 -35.77 35.04 38.09
C LYS A 10 -35.28 33.76 37.41
N ALA A 11 -34.23 33.88 36.54
CA ALA A 11 -33.52 32.71 35.98
C ALA A 11 -32.71 31.98 37.06
N PRO A 12 -32.65 30.65 37.00
CA PRO A 12 -31.82 29.86 37.92
C PRO A 12 -30.32 29.91 37.50
N THR A 13 -29.50 30.22 38.48
CA THR A 13 -28.02 30.17 38.36
C THR A 13 -27.57 28.74 38.10
N ALA A 14 -26.94 28.50 36.96
CA ALA A 14 -26.27 27.27 36.60
C ALA A 14 -25.07 27.02 37.53
N LYS A 15 -25.07 25.92 38.27
CA LYS A 15 -23.92 25.41 39.01
C LYS A 15 -22.93 24.80 38.02
N THR A 16 -21.72 25.30 38.02
CA THR A 16 -20.56 24.72 37.32
C THR A 16 -20.28 23.32 37.86
N PRO A 17 -20.17 22.28 37.04
CA PRO A 17 -19.74 20.96 37.51
C PRO A 17 -18.26 20.98 37.86
N ALA A 18 -17.94 20.46 39.03
CA ALA A 18 -16.57 20.28 39.52
C ALA A 18 -15.76 19.38 38.53
N ALA A 19 -14.54 19.80 38.23
CA ALA A 19 -13.60 19.03 37.44
C ALA A 19 -13.30 17.67 38.10
N VAL A 20 -13.59 16.60 37.41
CA VAL A 20 -13.19 15.24 37.78
C VAL A 20 -11.68 15.08 37.47
N PRO A 21 -10.85 14.60 38.42
CA PRO A 21 -9.41 14.43 38.17
C PRO A 21 -9.17 13.33 37.12
N ARG A 22 -8.51 13.67 36.03
CA ARG A 22 -7.99 12.72 35.04
C ARG A 22 -6.72 12.05 35.59
N THR A 23 -6.86 11.03 36.41
CA THR A 23 -5.77 10.16 36.83
C THR A 23 -6.26 8.72 36.81
N ALA A 24 -6.07 8.01 35.70
CA ALA A 24 -6.03 6.54 35.68
C ALA A 24 -5.79 5.92 34.29
N SER A 25 -5.04 6.52 33.38
CA SER A 25 -4.69 5.82 32.14
C SER A 25 -3.19 5.55 31.92
N LYS A 26 -2.32 6.13 32.71
CA LYS A 26 -0.85 5.94 32.55
C LYS A 26 -0.26 4.69 33.19
N ALA A 27 -1.01 3.96 34.04
CA ALA A 27 -0.45 2.88 34.84
C ALA A 27 -0.63 1.47 34.23
N ARG A 28 -1.32 1.30 33.11
CA ARG A 28 -1.51 -0.03 32.49
C ARG A 28 -0.62 -0.33 31.28
N GLU A 29 0.07 0.65 30.72
CA GLU A 29 0.94 0.47 29.55
C GLU A 29 2.35 -0.06 29.93
N SER A 30 2.80 0.09 31.17
CA SER A 30 4.16 -0.26 31.60
C SER A 30 4.37 -1.71 32.07
N ALA A 31 3.35 -2.57 32.06
CA ALA A 31 3.45 -3.92 32.60
C ALA A 31 3.31 -5.05 31.55
N ARG A 32 3.45 -4.76 30.25
CA ARG A 32 3.63 -5.82 29.27
C ARG A 32 5.10 -6.26 29.27
N SER A 33 5.38 -7.42 29.90
CA SER A 33 6.65 -8.12 29.74
C SER A 33 6.97 -8.20 28.26
N ARG A 34 8.14 -7.66 27.86
CA ARG A 34 8.71 -7.83 26.54
C ARG A 34 8.71 -9.34 26.22
N ARG A 35 7.83 -9.81 25.33
CA ARG A 35 8.04 -11.09 24.67
C ARG A 35 9.37 -10.97 23.95
N PRO A 36 10.30 -11.96 24.09
CA PRO A 36 11.51 -11.98 23.29
C PRO A 36 11.09 -11.87 21.84
N GLY A 37 11.56 -10.85 21.13
CA GLY A 37 11.09 -10.52 19.80
C GLY A 37 11.32 -11.65 18.80
N THR A 38 10.24 -12.29 18.43
CA THR A 38 10.11 -12.70 17.05
C THR A 38 9.79 -11.42 16.30
N ALA A 39 10.79 -10.87 15.62
CA ALA A 39 10.57 -9.78 14.69
C ALA A 39 9.39 -10.17 13.79
N PRO A 40 8.42 -9.27 13.53
CA PRO A 40 7.32 -9.57 12.63
C PRO A 40 7.94 -10.07 11.32
N ALA A 41 7.42 -11.17 10.80
CA ALA A 41 7.82 -11.69 9.51
C ALA A 41 7.39 -10.67 8.45
N TYR A 42 8.25 -9.69 8.19
CA TYR A 42 8.08 -8.72 7.11
C TYR A 42 8.22 -9.46 5.79
N GLN A 43 7.10 -9.79 5.21
CA GLN A 43 6.95 -10.74 4.12
C GLN A 43 7.50 -10.31 2.77
N HIS A 44 8.24 -9.22 2.73
CA HIS A 44 8.89 -8.73 1.51
C HIS A 44 10.41 -8.76 1.58
N MET A 45 10.99 -9.32 2.66
CA MET A 45 12.42 -9.39 2.81
C MET A 45 12.94 -10.83 2.77
N PRO A 46 14.10 -11.09 2.14
CA PRO A 46 14.82 -12.34 2.31
C PRO A 46 15.15 -12.56 3.79
N ALA A 47 14.96 -13.78 4.31
CA ALA A 47 15.32 -14.11 5.67
C ALA A 47 16.80 -13.79 5.92
N GLY A 48 17.10 -12.92 6.89
CA GLY A 48 18.47 -12.65 7.35
C GLY A 48 19.04 -11.28 7.00
N ALA A 49 18.31 -10.39 6.35
CA ALA A 49 18.83 -9.07 6.05
C ALA A 49 18.23 -7.98 6.95
N THR A 50 19.08 -7.25 7.63
CA THR A 50 18.77 -5.99 8.34
C THR A 50 18.58 -4.81 7.38
N PHE A 51 17.83 -5.03 6.27
CA PHE A 51 17.64 -4.03 5.22
C PHE A 51 16.81 -2.82 5.63
N PHE A 52 16.21 -2.83 6.83
CA PHE A 52 15.47 -1.66 7.32
C PHE A 52 16.36 -0.44 7.48
N GLU A 53 17.58 -0.63 8.00
CA GLU A 53 18.48 0.47 8.29
C GLU A 53 18.91 1.26 7.05
N LEU A 54 18.85 0.67 5.87
CA LEU A 54 19.26 1.30 4.63
C LEU A 54 18.08 1.77 3.75
N SER A 55 16.84 1.39 4.06
CA SER A 55 15.69 1.77 3.25
C SER A 55 15.27 3.22 3.51
N ARG A 56 14.69 3.85 2.50
CA ARG A 56 14.06 5.17 2.63
C ARG A 56 12.66 5.16 2.00
N LEU A 57 11.81 6.03 2.47
CA LEU A 57 10.49 6.22 1.87
C LEU A 57 10.60 7.06 0.60
N MET A 58 9.87 6.64 -0.43
CA MET A 58 9.70 7.35 -1.68
C MET A 58 8.22 7.50 -2.00
N VAL A 59 7.82 8.68 -2.38
CA VAL A 59 6.51 8.95 -2.96
C VAL A 59 6.68 9.11 -4.46
N VAL A 60 5.96 8.31 -5.21
CA VAL A 60 5.83 8.43 -6.68
C VAL A 60 4.46 9.01 -6.97
N GLY A 61 4.36 9.95 -7.89
CA GLY A 61 3.12 10.63 -8.21
C GLY A 61 2.97 11.02 -9.67
N ILE A 62 1.76 11.42 -10.03
CA ILE A 62 1.46 12.14 -11.27
C ILE A 62 1.15 13.58 -10.90
N ASP A 63 1.94 14.49 -11.44
CA ASP A 63 1.67 15.92 -11.37
C ASP A 63 0.47 16.28 -12.25
N SER A 64 -0.54 16.94 -11.70
CA SER A 64 -1.75 17.27 -12.47
C SER A 64 -1.58 18.46 -13.41
N ALA A 65 -0.58 19.32 -13.21
CA ALA A 65 -0.36 20.49 -14.08
C ALA A 65 0.25 20.08 -15.42
N LYS A 66 1.22 19.17 -15.43
CA LYS A 66 1.92 18.72 -16.63
C LYS A 66 1.67 17.24 -16.94
N GLY A 67 1.06 16.50 -16.02
CA GLY A 67 0.87 15.05 -16.13
C GLY A 67 2.15 14.23 -15.99
N GLN A 68 3.26 14.82 -15.58
CA GLN A 68 4.55 14.13 -15.49
C GLN A 68 4.54 13.08 -14.37
N LEU A 69 5.28 11.98 -14.57
CA LEU A 69 5.66 11.10 -13.46
C LEU A 69 6.76 11.79 -12.67
N ILE A 70 6.51 11.95 -11.37
CA ILE A 70 7.40 12.64 -10.45
C ILE A 70 7.64 11.79 -9.21
N GLN A 71 8.73 12.06 -8.51
CA GLN A 71 9.07 11.42 -7.26
C GLN A 71 9.60 12.41 -6.23
N LYS A 72 9.48 12.03 -4.98
CA LYS A 72 10.14 12.64 -3.83
C LYS A 72 10.54 11.53 -2.87
N ALA A 73 11.82 11.39 -2.56
CA ALA A 73 12.33 10.40 -1.62
C ALA A 73 12.99 11.08 -0.43
N GLN A 74 12.99 10.44 0.72
CA GLN A 74 13.82 10.87 1.85
C GLN A 74 15.29 10.92 1.42
N THR A 75 16.06 11.91 1.91
CA THR A 75 17.46 12.07 1.53
C THR A 75 18.40 11.01 2.13
N SER A 76 17.92 10.33 3.17
CA SER A 76 18.56 9.19 3.83
C SER A 76 17.48 8.38 4.55
N PRO A 77 17.79 7.18 5.05
CA PRO A 77 16.89 6.43 5.94
C PRO A 77 16.40 7.29 7.10
N ASN A 78 15.08 7.38 7.28
CA ASN A 78 14.41 8.27 8.25
C ASN A 78 14.78 9.75 8.13
N GLY A 79 15.42 10.13 7.03
CA GLY A 79 15.93 11.48 6.80
C GLY A 79 14.85 12.48 6.37
N PRO A 80 15.23 13.74 6.22
CA PRO A 80 14.33 14.78 5.78
C PRO A 80 13.92 14.58 4.31
N TRP A 81 12.84 15.20 3.95
CA TRP A 81 12.34 15.27 2.58
C TRP A 81 12.96 16.45 1.85
N PRO A 82 13.42 16.30 0.58
CA PRO A 82 13.91 17.42 -0.21
C PRO A 82 12.77 18.41 -0.48
N SER A 83 13.11 19.68 -0.73
CA SER A 83 12.10 20.70 -1.05
C SER A 83 11.44 20.45 -2.41
N ALA A 84 12.22 20.02 -3.42
CA ALA A 84 11.77 19.83 -4.79
C ALA A 84 11.32 18.39 -5.08
N TRP A 85 10.44 18.25 -6.05
CA TRP A 85 10.13 16.99 -6.70
C TRP A 85 11.07 16.77 -7.90
N SER A 86 11.45 15.53 -8.13
CA SER A 86 12.25 15.13 -9.30
C SER A 86 11.34 14.46 -10.34
N VAL A 87 11.64 14.67 -11.62
CA VAL A 87 10.90 14.06 -12.71
C VAL A 87 11.46 12.65 -12.97
N ILE A 88 10.59 11.64 -12.89
CA ILE A 88 10.88 10.26 -13.29
C ILE A 88 10.84 10.16 -14.82
N ALA A 89 9.71 10.58 -15.39
CA ALA A 89 9.52 10.55 -16.83
C ALA A 89 8.70 11.78 -17.29
N PRO A 90 9.16 12.50 -18.32
CA PRO A 90 8.39 13.56 -18.94
C PRO A 90 7.18 12.99 -19.70
N GLY A 91 6.28 13.87 -20.12
CA GLY A 91 5.07 13.51 -20.85
C GLY A 91 3.84 13.57 -19.97
N ALA A 92 2.68 13.26 -20.54
CA ALA A 92 1.41 13.24 -19.84
C ALA A 92 1.02 11.80 -19.50
N TRP A 93 0.81 11.52 -18.21
CA TRP A 93 0.45 10.21 -17.68
C TRP A 93 -0.94 10.26 -17.05
N VAL A 94 -1.69 9.18 -17.14
CA VAL A 94 -3.11 9.14 -16.74
C VAL A 94 -3.33 8.41 -15.44
N ILE A 95 -2.72 7.23 -15.30
CA ILE A 95 -2.85 6.34 -14.15
C ILE A 95 -1.52 5.63 -13.93
N MET A 96 -1.19 5.34 -12.68
CA MET A 96 0.03 4.62 -12.34
C MET A 96 -0.17 3.68 -11.14
N THR A 97 0.80 2.79 -10.98
CA THR A 97 1.09 2.05 -9.74
C THR A 97 2.59 1.93 -9.59
N ALA A 98 3.08 1.74 -8.36
CA ALA A 98 4.49 1.55 -8.10
C ALA A 98 4.70 0.39 -7.12
N GLY A 99 5.90 -0.18 -7.12
CA GLY A 99 6.32 -1.26 -6.23
C GLY A 99 7.81 -1.54 -6.41
N LEU A 100 8.27 -2.69 -5.96
CA LEU A 100 9.69 -3.05 -5.98
C LEU A 100 10.00 -4.12 -7.02
N THR A 101 11.16 -4.01 -7.63
CA THR A 101 11.78 -5.09 -8.42
C THR A 101 12.36 -6.17 -7.52
N LYS A 102 12.81 -7.28 -8.10
CA LYS A 102 13.45 -8.39 -7.38
C LYS A 102 14.68 -7.94 -6.57
N ASP A 103 15.44 -7.02 -7.09
CA ASP A 103 16.65 -6.47 -6.48
C ASP A 103 16.37 -5.26 -5.56
N GLY A 104 15.11 -4.93 -5.29
CA GLY A 104 14.71 -3.90 -4.32
C GLY A 104 14.58 -2.49 -4.86
N ARG A 105 14.88 -2.25 -6.14
CA ARG A 105 14.69 -0.95 -6.79
C ARG A 105 13.22 -0.63 -6.96
N VAL A 106 12.89 0.63 -6.97
CA VAL A 106 11.51 1.08 -7.24
C VAL A 106 11.20 0.95 -8.74
N ALA A 107 10.02 0.43 -9.02
CA ALA A 107 9.46 0.32 -10.36
C ALA A 107 8.10 1.00 -10.42
N VAL A 108 7.81 1.63 -11.55
CA VAL A 108 6.56 2.33 -11.84
C VAL A 108 5.97 1.76 -13.13
N VAL A 109 4.69 1.46 -13.09
CA VAL A 109 3.88 1.15 -14.27
C VAL A 109 2.87 2.25 -14.45
N ALA A 110 2.83 2.83 -15.64
CA ALA A 110 1.95 3.95 -15.91
C ALA A 110 1.43 3.93 -17.35
N GLN A 111 0.27 4.54 -17.56
CA GLN A 111 -0.34 4.73 -18.87
C GLN A 111 -0.03 6.13 -19.39
N PRO A 112 0.64 6.27 -20.54
CA PRO A 112 0.75 7.54 -21.25
C PRO A 112 -0.63 8.03 -21.71
N SER A 113 -0.86 9.32 -21.65
CA SER A 113 -2.10 9.94 -22.14
C SER A 113 -2.26 9.72 -23.65
N GLY A 114 -3.49 9.49 -24.07
CA GLY A 114 -3.81 9.27 -25.48
C GLY A 114 -3.45 7.87 -26.01
N THR A 115 -2.99 6.96 -25.18
CA THR A 115 -2.70 5.56 -25.57
C THR A 115 -3.40 4.58 -24.62
N THR A 116 -3.54 3.33 -25.09
CA THR A 116 -3.96 2.19 -24.25
C THR A 116 -2.75 1.34 -23.80
N SER A 117 -1.55 1.64 -24.28
CA SER A 117 -0.33 0.93 -23.89
C SER A 117 0.12 1.37 -22.50
N LEU A 118 0.61 0.42 -21.70
CA LEU A 118 1.31 0.73 -20.46
C LEU A 118 2.82 0.79 -20.69
N SER A 119 3.49 1.59 -19.88
CA SER A 119 4.95 1.69 -19.84
C SER A 119 5.46 1.29 -18.45
N PHE A 120 6.63 0.68 -18.46
CA PHE A 120 7.40 0.30 -17.29
C PHE A 120 8.64 1.17 -17.17
N VAL A 121 8.90 1.69 -15.99
CA VAL A 121 10.07 2.52 -15.65
C VAL A 121 10.63 2.01 -14.34
N THR A 122 11.92 1.92 -14.20
CA THR A 122 12.57 1.49 -12.95
C THR A 122 13.76 2.39 -12.63
N GLU A 123 14.14 2.45 -11.38
CA GLU A 123 15.43 3.04 -11.00
C GLU A 123 16.56 2.36 -11.77
N ASP A 124 17.56 3.16 -12.17
CA ASP A 124 18.72 2.65 -12.90
C ASP A 124 19.60 1.83 -11.95
N ALA A 125 19.90 0.59 -12.32
CA ALA A 125 20.79 -0.29 -11.55
C ALA A 125 22.23 0.24 -11.42
N ASN A 126 22.64 1.15 -12.29
CA ASN A 126 23.97 1.74 -12.31
C ASN A 126 24.00 3.14 -11.70
N GLN A 127 22.96 3.52 -10.96
CA GLN A 127 22.97 4.85 -10.35
C GLN A 127 24.09 4.97 -9.31
N ILE A 128 24.84 6.04 -9.42
CA ILE A 128 25.89 6.43 -8.49
C ILE A 128 25.62 7.87 -8.08
N GLY A 129 25.50 8.11 -6.79
CA GLY A 129 25.32 9.46 -6.23
C GLY A 129 23.93 9.73 -5.65
N PRO A 130 23.71 10.92 -5.10
CA PRO A 130 22.55 11.25 -4.28
C PRO A 130 21.24 11.49 -5.07
N ILE A 131 21.29 11.47 -6.40
CA ILE A 131 20.13 11.74 -7.27
C ILE A 131 19.65 10.43 -7.87
N ASP A 132 18.39 10.08 -7.62
CA ASP A 132 17.77 8.92 -8.23
C ASP A 132 17.70 9.09 -9.74
N LYS A 133 18.27 8.14 -10.46
CA LYS A 133 18.19 8.03 -11.89
C LYS A 133 17.19 6.96 -12.28
N TRP A 134 16.53 7.18 -13.37
CA TRP A 134 15.50 6.30 -13.88
C TRP A 134 15.81 5.86 -15.31
N THR A 135 15.42 4.64 -15.62
CA THR A 135 15.48 4.14 -17.00
C THR A 135 14.49 4.90 -17.88
N ALA A 136 14.73 4.93 -19.18
CA ALA A 136 13.69 5.39 -20.11
C ALA A 136 12.44 4.50 -20.00
N PRO A 137 11.23 5.05 -20.17
CA PRO A 137 10.00 4.26 -20.20
C PRO A 137 10.02 3.22 -21.32
N VAL A 138 9.76 1.96 -20.97
CA VAL A 138 9.66 0.84 -21.91
C VAL A 138 8.22 0.40 -22.02
N GLY A 139 7.68 0.35 -23.23
CA GLY A 139 6.31 -0.12 -23.49
C GLY A 139 6.16 -1.61 -23.15
N ILE A 140 5.12 -1.95 -22.38
CA ILE A 140 4.74 -3.33 -22.06
C ILE A 140 3.43 -3.75 -22.74
N GLY A 141 3.00 -2.96 -23.74
CA GLY A 141 1.81 -3.22 -24.52
C GLY A 141 0.50 -2.86 -23.82
N ALA A 142 -0.59 -3.28 -24.42
CA ALA A 142 -1.96 -3.07 -23.96
C ALA A 142 -2.75 -4.39 -23.98
N PRO A 143 -3.69 -4.59 -23.06
CA PRO A 143 -4.66 -5.69 -23.18
C PRO A 143 -5.49 -5.57 -24.47
N PRO A 144 -5.78 -6.68 -25.15
CA PRO A 144 -6.58 -6.66 -26.37
C PRO A 144 -7.98 -6.06 -26.14
N GLY A 145 -8.35 -5.06 -26.95
CA GLY A 145 -9.67 -4.41 -26.89
C GLY A 145 -9.94 -3.63 -25.59
N ALA A 146 -8.93 -3.25 -24.83
CA ALA A 146 -9.07 -2.30 -23.73
C ALA A 146 -9.05 -0.86 -24.27
N PHE A 147 -9.94 0.00 -23.74
CA PHE A 147 -10.05 1.41 -24.15
C PHE A 147 -9.53 2.37 -23.09
N SER A 148 -9.73 2.04 -21.81
CA SER A 148 -9.23 2.81 -20.68
C SER A 148 -9.13 1.91 -19.45
N TYR A 149 -8.32 2.34 -18.47
CA TYR A 149 -8.09 1.58 -17.24
C TYR A 149 -8.69 2.30 -16.04
N GLN A 150 -9.29 1.52 -15.14
CA GLN A 150 -9.90 2.04 -13.90
C GLN A 150 -8.94 1.92 -12.72
N LYS A 151 -8.26 0.78 -12.61
CA LYS A 151 -7.33 0.48 -11.52
C LYS A 151 -6.12 -0.27 -12.04
N LEU A 152 -4.96 0.04 -11.47
CA LEU A 152 -3.71 -0.71 -11.60
C LEU A 152 -3.30 -1.20 -10.22
N SER A 153 -2.79 -2.41 -10.16
CA SER A 153 -2.14 -2.98 -8.97
C SER A 153 -0.93 -3.77 -9.39
N MET A 154 0.10 -3.80 -8.55
CA MET A 154 1.35 -4.49 -8.81
C MET A 154 1.74 -5.28 -7.57
N ALA A 155 2.25 -6.50 -7.78
CA ALA A 155 2.82 -7.32 -6.74
C ALA A 155 4.03 -8.07 -7.27
N ARG A 156 4.84 -8.65 -6.37
CA ARG A 156 5.92 -9.58 -6.71
C ARG A 156 5.51 -10.98 -6.33
N ASP A 157 5.79 -11.94 -7.18
CA ASP A 157 5.61 -13.37 -6.87
C ASP A 157 6.76 -13.91 -5.98
N ALA A 158 6.80 -15.24 -5.83
CA ALA A 158 7.75 -15.89 -4.92
C ALA A 158 9.22 -15.71 -5.33
N ASP A 159 9.52 -15.65 -6.61
CA ASP A 159 10.88 -15.47 -7.14
C ASP A 159 11.23 -13.99 -7.41
N GLY A 160 10.33 -13.09 -7.06
CA GLY A 160 10.55 -11.65 -7.10
C GLY A 160 10.18 -11.00 -8.44
N ARG A 161 9.59 -11.75 -9.39
CA ARG A 161 9.10 -11.18 -10.65
C ARG A 161 7.90 -10.27 -10.39
N ILE A 162 7.84 -9.21 -11.15
CA ILE A 162 6.72 -8.28 -11.10
C ILE A 162 5.54 -8.86 -11.87
N GLU A 163 4.38 -8.81 -11.24
CA GLU A 163 3.08 -9.08 -11.84
C GLU A 163 2.19 -7.84 -11.75
N ILE A 164 1.55 -7.48 -12.85
CA ILE A 164 0.70 -6.29 -12.98
C ILE A 164 -0.71 -6.75 -13.26
N PHE A 165 -1.64 -6.18 -12.53
CA PHE A 165 -3.08 -6.43 -12.64
C PHE A 165 -3.78 -5.12 -12.92
N LEU A 166 -4.78 -5.17 -13.78
CA LEU A 166 -5.61 -4.01 -14.04
C LEU A 166 -7.06 -4.39 -14.26
N THR A 167 -7.94 -3.42 -14.05
CA THR A 167 -9.33 -3.47 -14.52
C THR A 167 -9.54 -2.42 -15.59
N ASP A 168 -10.20 -2.79 -16.67
CA ASP A 168 -10.57 -1.87 -17.73
C ASP A 168 -11.98 -1.27 -17.51
N ASN A 169 -12.38 -0.37 -18.38
CA ASN A 169 -13.68 0.30 -18.31
C ASN A 169 -14.91 -0.63 -18.49
N LEU A 170 -14.69 -1.87 -18.94
CA LEU A 170 -15.72 -2.92 -19.01
C LEU A 170 -15.70 -3.83 -17.78
N GLY A 171 -14.81 -3.54 -16.82
CA GLY A 171 -14.61 -4.34 -15.62
C GLY A 171 -13.80 -5.62 -15.84
N ARG A 172 -13.27 -5.86 -17.06
CA ARG A 172 -12.46 -7.06 -17.31
C ARG A 172 -11.15 -6.97 -16.52
N VAL A 173 -10.73 -8.10 -15.98
CA VAL A 173 -9.49 -8.22 -15.22
C VAL A 173 -8.39 -8.73 -16.14
N TRP A 174 -7.27 -8.01 -16.18
CA TRP A 174 -6.13 -8.33 -17.01
C TRP A 174 -4.88 -8.51 -16.17
N TRP A 175 -4.01 -9.39 -16.61
CA TRP A 175 -2.76 -9.77 -15.96
C TRP A 175 -1.62 -9.87 -16.96
N ILE A 176 -0.46 -9.37 -16.56
CA ILE A 176 0.81 -9.53 -17.26
C ILE A 176 1.90 -9.74 -16.21
N TYR A 177 2.90 -10.54 -16.53
CA TYR A 177 4.00 -10.82 -15.63
C TYR A 177 5.35 -10.75 -16.35
N GLN A 178 6.42 -10.50 -15.58
CA GLN A 178 7.78 -10.63 -16.07
C GLN A 178 8.08 -12.11 -16.33
N ASN A 179 8.58 -12.41 -17.52
CA ASN A 179 9.00 -13.77 -17.86
C ASN A 179 10.17 -14.21 -16.97
N PRO A 180 10.24 -15.49 -16.57
CA PRO A 180 11.36 -16.00 -15.80
C PRO A 180 12.66 -15.95 -16.61
N ASP A 181 13.78 -15.81 -15.89
CA ASP A 181 15.10 -15.98 -16.50
C ASP A 181 15.21 -17.38 -17.12
N VAL A 182 15.95 -17.47 -18.22
CA VAL A 182 16.15 -18.70 -18.98
C VAL A 182 17.57 -19.24 -18.77
N ILE A 183 17.70 -20.55 -18.66
CA ILE A 183 19.00 -21.20 -18.63
C ILE A 183 19.50 -21.34 -20.06
N VAL A 184 20.67 -20.75 -20.34
CA VAL A 184 21.33 -20.82 -21.64
C VAL A 184 22.68 -21.53 -21.45
N GLN A 185 22.90 -22.56 -22.25
CA GLN A 185 24.22 -23.20 -22.29
C GLN A 185 25.22 -22.33 -23.04
N VAL A 186 26.28 -21.95 -22.36
CA VAL A 186 27.34 -21.10 -22.89
C VAL A 186 28.67 -21.82 -22.86
N GLN A 187 29.40 -21.80 -23.97
CA GLN A 187 30.76 -22.30 -23.98
C GLN A 187 31.70 -21.25 -23.38
N LYS A 188 32.44 -21.62 -22.35
CA LYS A 188 33.47 -20.79 -21.73
C LYS A 188 34.83 -21.46 -21.87
N THR A 189 35.82 -20.71 -22.31
CA THR A 189 37.20 -21.14 -22.29
C THR A 189 37.80 -20.85 -20.93
N ILE A 190 38.20 -21.86 -20.20
CA ILE A 190 38.88 -21.74 -18.91
C ILE A 190 40.25 -22.39 -18.97
N THR A 191 41.23 -21.81 -18.26
CA THR A 191 42.51 -22.45 -18.05
C THR A 191 42.55 -23.01 -16.64
N PRO A 192 42.50 -24.33 -16.46
CA PRO A 192 42.50 -24.93 -15.13
C PRO A 192 43.76 -24.55 -14.35
N PRO A 193 43.68 -24.38 -13.02
CA PRO A 193 44.86 -24.10 -12.20
C PRO A 193 45.97 -25.15 -12.43
N GLY A 194 47.22 -24.68 -12.66
CA GLY A 194 48.38 -25.54 -12.88
C GLY A 194 48.54 -26.04 -14.33
N THR A 195 47.72 -25.59 -15.27
CA THR A 195 47.88 -25.91 -16.72
C THR A 195 48.05 -24.65 -17.50
N THR A 196 48.65 -24.76 -18.70
CA THR A 196 48.75 -23.66 -19.68
C THR A 196 47.78 -23.86 -20.85
N THR A 197 47.12 -24.99 -20.93
CA THR A 197 46.22 -25.33 -22.04
C THR A 197 44.77 -24.96 -21.67
N PRO A 198 44.15 -24.03 -22.39
CA PRO A 198 42.75 -23.70 -22.22
C PRO A 198 41.86 -24.88 -22.67
N ILE A 199 40.81 -25.11 -21.94
CA ILE A 199 39.73 -26.06 -22.27
C ILE A 199 38.43 -25.32 -22.48
N VAL A 200 37.58 -25.81 -23.37
CA VAL A 200 36.21 -25.31 -23.54
C VAL A 200 35.27 -26.14 -22.68
N VAL A 201 34.56 -25.49 -21.79
CA VAL A 201 33.52 -26.09 -20.97
C VAL A 201 32.17 -25.48 -21.29
N THR A 202 31.14 -26.32 -21.31
CA THR A 202 29.77 -25.84 -21.40
C THR A 202 29.26 -25.60 -19.98
N VAL A 203 28.80 -24.38 -19.70
CA VAL A 203 28.23 -24.01 -18.41
C VAL A 203 26.81 -23.49 -18.61
N ASP A 204 25.94 -23.83 -17.68
CA ASP A 204 24.61 -23.25 -17.62
C ASP A 204 24.69 -21.83 -17.05
N GLU A 205 24.16 -20.88 -17.78
CA GLU A 205 24.12 -19.48 -17.39
C GLU A 205 22.69 -18.98 -17.39
N LEU A 206 22.27 -18.38 -16.27
CA LEU A 206 20.95 -17.79 -16.15
C LEU A 206 20.97 -16.42 -16.84
N ARG A 207 20.06 -16.20 -17.77
CA ARG A 207 19.97 -14.95 -18.54
C ARG A 207 18.53 -14.43 -18.58
N PRO A 208 18.38 -13.10 -18.65
CA PRO A 208 17.07 -12.51 -18.92
C PRO A 208 16.49 -13.08 -20.23
N PRO A 209 15.16 -13.31 -20.27
CA PRO A 209 14.50 -13.80 -21.47
C PRO A 209 14.52 -12.74 -22.58
N ALA A 210 14.48 -13.16 -23.85
CA ALA A 210 14.42 -12.26 -24.99
C ALA A 210 13.19 -11.36 -24.99
N GLN A 211 12.09 -11.87 -24.42
CA GLN A 211 10.86 -11.09 -24.15
C GLN A 211 10.73 -10.96 -22.65
N PRO A 212 10.96 -9.76 -22.07
CA PRO A 212 10.92 -9.57 -20.62
C PRO A 212 9.51 -9.69 -20.01
N TRP A 213 8.46 -9.53 -20.82
CA TRP A 213 7.08 -9.59 -20.38
C TRP A 213 6.30 -10.66 -21.15
N SER A 214 5.34 -11.31 -20.46
CA SER A 214 4.34 -12.18 -21.09
C SER A 214 3.42 -11.37 -22.03
N ALA A 215 2.58 -12.06 -22.80
CA ALA A 215 1.40 -11.41 -23.36
C ALA A 215 0.41 -11.04 -22.23
N TRP A 216 -0.48 -10.09 -22.49
CA TRP A 216 -1.60 -9.80 -21.61
C TRP A 216 -2.58 -10.97 -21.59
N ILE A 217 -2.96 -11.39 -20.39
CA ILE A 217 -3.84 -12.52 -20.13
C ILE A 217 -5.10 -11.99 -19.45
N GLN A 218 -6.25 -12.33 -19.97
CA GLN A 218 -7.51 -12.01 -19.31
C GLN A 218 -7.80 -13.08 -18.24
N LEU A 219 -7.93 -12.64 -16.99
CA LEU A 219 -8.50 -13.46 -15.92
C LEU A 219 -10.04 -13.40 -16.02
N THR A 220 -10.70 -14.40 -15.44
CA THR A 220 -12.16 -14.38 -15.31
C THR A 220 -12.62 -13.26 -14.37
N GLY A 221 -13.91 -12.94 -14.37
CA GLY A 221 -14.52 -11.94 -13.48
C GLY A 221 -14.65 -10.54 -14.09
N GLN A 222 -15.48 -9.74 -13.43
CA GLN A 222 -15.71 -8.33 -13.77
C GLN A 222 -15.65 -7.49 -12.48
N LEU A 223 -14.67 -6.59 -12.40
CA LEU A 223 -14.37 -5.81 -11.20
C LEU A 223 -14.19 -4.33 -11.54
N VAL A 224 -14.60 -3.45 -10.64
CA VAL A 224 -14.35 -1.99 -10.71
C VAL A 224 -13.16 -1.55 -9.85
N ALA A 225 -12.76 -2.38 -8.88
CA ALA A 225 -11.58 -2.17 -8.06
C ALA A 225 -10.81 -3.47 -7.90
N ILE A 226 -9.48 -3.39 -7.88
CA ILE A 226 -8.59 -4.54 -7.69
C ILE A 226 -7.39 -4.14 -6.84
N THR A 227 -6.97 -5.05 -5.96
CA THR A 227 -5.73 -4.95 -5.19
C THR A 227 -5.05 -6.31 -5.15
N ALA A 228 -3.77 -6.33 -5.49
CA ALA A 228 -2.92 -7.51 -5.42
C ALA A 228 -2.16 -7.51 -4.09
N LEU A 229 -2.09 -8.66 -3.44
CA LEU A 229 -1.37 -8.87 -2.20
C LEU A 229 -0.51 -10.13 -2.32
N ARG A 230 0.80 -10.01 -2.11
CA ARG A 230 1.67 -11.16 -1.95
C ARG A 230 1.41 -11.81 -0.60
N GLN A 231 1.08 -13.10 -0.61
CA GLN A 231 0.87 -13.90 0.60
C GLN A 231 2.20 -14.35 1.21
N ALA A 232 2.15 -14.89 2.43
CA ALA A 232 3.32 -15.39 3.16
C ALA A 232 4.08 -16.49 2.43
N ASP A 233 3.39 -17.31 1.66
CA ASP A 233 3.95 -18.39 0.87
C ASP A 233 4.45 -17.97 -0.51
N GLY A 234 4.44 -16.67 -0.79
CA GLY A 234 4.89 -16.08 -2.05
C GLY A 234 3.84 -16.06 -3.16
N ARG A 235 2.70 -16.71 -3.01
CA ARG A 235 1.58 -16.63 -3.96
C ARG A 235 0.95 -15.23 -3.91
N ILE A 236 0.38 -14.81 -5.02
CA ILE A 236 -0.39 -13.56 -5.08
C ILE A 236 -1.88 -13.88 -4.91
N ALA A 237 -2.53 -13.13 -4.03
CA ALA A 237 -3.98 -13.05 -3.91
C ALA A 237 -4.47 -11.73 -4.50
N LEU A 238 -5.55 -11.79 -5.26
CA LEU A 238 -6.27 -10.65 -5.77
C LEU A 238 -7.56 -10.48 -4.99
N PHE A 239 -7.81 -9.27 -4.57
CA PHE A 239 -9.06 -8.85 -3.97
C PHE A 239 -9.71 -7.85 -4.91
N GLY A 240 -11.03 -7.95 -5.09
CA GLY A 240 -11.71 -7.07 -6.02
C GLY A 240 -13.16 -6.83 -5.64
N ILE A 241 -13.66 -5.66 -5.99
CA ILE A 241 -15.05 -5.25 -5.83
C ILE A 241 -15.67 -5.13 -7.21
N ASN A 242 -16.84 -5.73 -7.42
CA ASN A 242 -17.57 -5.62 -8.66
C ASN A 242 -18.52 -4.40 -8.68
N SER A 243 -19.20 -4.16 -9.80
CA SER A 243 -20.18 -3.07 -9.92
C SER A 243 -21.39 -3.22 -9.00
N GLY A 244 -21.69 -4.44 -8.53
CA GLY A 244 -22.70 -4.72 -7.52
C GLY A 244 -22.22 -4.52 -6.09
N LEU A 245 -21.02 -3.97 -5.88
CA LEU A 245 -20.37 -3.75 -4.58
C LEU A 245 -20.09 -5.03 -3.79
N ASN A 246 -20.07 -6.18 -4.45
CA ASN A 246 -19.69 -7.44 -3.81
C ASN A 246 -18.17 -7.61 -3.86
N LEU A 247 -17.62 -8.16 -2.77
CA LEU A 247 -16.19 -8.37 -2.59
C LEU A 247 -15.80 -9.82 -2.93
N TYR A 248 -14.80 -9.96 -3.76
CA TYR A 248 -14.30 -11.24 -4.26
C TYR A 248 -12.82 -11.40 -3.98
N ARG A 249 -12.40 -12.66 -3.92
CA ARG A 249 -11.00 -13.06 -3.89
C ARG A 249 -10.72 -14.12 -4.94
N CYS A 250 -9.54 -14.04 -5.53
CA CYS A 250 -8.92 -15.05 -6.38
C CYS A 250 -7.44 -15.12 -5.98
N GLN A 251 -6.79 -16.27 -6.11
CA GLN A 251 -5.36 -16.39 -5.78
C GLN A 251 -4.66 -17.34 -6.73
N GLN A 252 -3.36 -17.22 -6.80
CA GLN A 252 -2.53 -18.20 -7.45
C GLN A 252 -2.69 -19.56 -6.75
N ALA A 253 -2.92 -20.64 -7.53
CA ALA A 253 -3.00 -22.00 -7.02
C ALA A 253 -1.61 -22.54 -6.63
N LYS A 254 -0.57 -22.01 -7.28
CA LYS A 254 0.85 -22.27 -7.01
C LYS A 254 1.63 -20.95 -7.06
N ALA A 255 2.74 -20.87 -6.35
CA ALA A 255 3.71 -19.81 -6.58
C ALA A 255 4.17 -19.82 -8.05
N GLN A 256 4.48 -18.66 -8.62
CA GLN A 256 4.94 -18.55 -10.01
C GLN A 256 3.92 -19.03 -11.05
N ALA A 257 2.70 -18.50 -10.98
CA ALA A 257 1.68 -18.72 -12.01
C ALA A 257 2.15 -18.19 -13.37
N LEU A 258 1.84 -18.93 -14.44
CA LEU A 258 2.18 -18.59 -15.82
C LEU A 258 0.96 -18.63 -16.76
N THR A 259 -0.14 -19.21 -16.32
CA THR A 259 -1.35 -19.40 -17.11
C THR A 259 -2.59 -19.12 -16.28
N VAL A 260 -3.75 -18.93 -16.93
CA VAL A 260 -5.04 -18.77 -16.25
C VAL A 260 -5.37 -19.97 -15.37
N ALA A 261 -4.97 -21.18 -15.77
CA ALA A 261 -5.23 -22.41 -15.02
C ALA A 261 -4.47 -22.45 -13.68
N ASP A 262 -3.47 -21.60 -13.52
CA ASP A 262 -2.71 -21.46 -12.25
C ASP A 262 -3.41 -20.53 -11.24
N TRP A 263 -4.62 -20.08 -11.53
CA TRP A 263 -5.43 -19.25 -10.66
C TRP A 263 -6.67 -20.00 -10.16
N THR A 264 -7.03 -19.79 -8.90
CA THR A 264 -8.31 -20.32 -8.38
C THR A 264 -9.47 -19.53 -9.00
N PRO A 265 -10.67 -20.10 -9.03
CA PRO A 265 -11.87 -19.33 -9.33
C PRO A 265 -12.04 -18.15 -8.35
N TRP A 266 -12.75 -17.10 -8.80
CA TRP A 266 -13.18 -16.03 -7.90
C TRP A 266 -14.21 -16.57 -6.91
N VAL A 267 -13.98 -16.28 -5.63
CA VAL A 267 -14.88 -16.62 -4.53
C VAL A 267 -15.35 -15.33 -3.88
N GLN A 268 -16.66 -15.21 -3.72
CA GLN A 268 -17.26 -14.11 -2.97
C GLN A 268 -16.98 -14.32 -1.46
N ILE A 269 -16.48 -13.30 -0.82
CA ILE A 269 -16.08 -13.35 0.60
C ILE A 269 -16.86 -12.34 1.46
N ASP A 270 -17.80 -11.62 0.89
CA ASP A 270 -18.68 -10.75 1.66
C ASP A 270 -19.82 -11.55 2.34
N ALA A 271 -20.40 -10.93 3.35
CA ALA A 271 -21.59 -11.45 4.04
C ALA A 271 -22.86 -10.68 3.63
N GLY A 272 -22.91 -10.22 2.36
CA GLY A 272 -24.03 -9.43 1.85
C GLY A 272 -23.93 -7.94 2.16
N TYR A 273 -22.75 -7.44 2.50
CA TYR A 273 -22.50 -6.00 2.64
C TYR A 273 -22.05 -5.38 1.31
N PRO A 274 -22.58 -4.20 0.94
CA PRO A 274 -22.11 -3.46 -0.23
C PRO A 274 -20.79 -2.74 0.11
N PHE A 275 -19.66 -3.22 -0.43
CA PHE A 275 -18.34 -2.66 -0.18
C PHE A 275 -17.90 -1.65 -1.25
N THR A 276 -17.24 -0.58 -0.83
CA THR A 276 -16.71 0.47 -1.72
C THR A 276 -15.19 0.56 -1.70
N GLU A 277 -14.54 0.08 -0.64
CA GLU A 277 -13.09 0.13 -0.49
C GLU A 277 -12.58 -1.09 0.29
N MET A 278 -11.31 -1.44 0.07
CA MET A 278 -10.66 -2.57 0.72
C MET A 278 -9.18 -2.30 0.98
N ALA A 279 -8.66 -2.83 2.08
CA ALA A 279 -7.26 -2.77 2.47
C ALA A 279 -6.82 -4.15 2.99
N PRO A 280 -6.40 -5.07 2.10
CA PRO A 280 -5.84 -6.34 2.50
C PRO A 280 -4.39 -6.15 2.96
N ILE A 281 -4.03 -6.77 4.08
CA ILE A 281 -2.66 -6.82 4.59
C ILE A 281 -2.33 -8.23 5.08
N ILE A 282 -1.04 -8.56 5.13
CA ILE A 282 -0.60 -9.80 5.76
C ILE A 282 -0.40 -9.55 7.25
N GLY A 283 -1.10 -10.31 8.07
CA GLY A 283 -0.97 -10.23 9.52
C GLY A 283 0.29 -10.92 10.05
N PRO A 284 0.62 -10.74 11.32
CA PRO A 284 1.84 -11.25 11.94
C PRO A 284 1.95 -12.78 11.94
N LEU A 285 0.85 -13.49 11.79
CA LEU A 285 0.81 -14.95 11.69
C LEU A 285 0.79 -15.45 10.23
N GLY A 286 1.06 -14.58 9.26
CA GLY A 286 1.12 -14.93 7.84
C GLY A 286 -0.24 -15.03 7.14
N GLY A 287 -1.35 -14.97 7.86
CA GLY A 287 -2.69 -14.95 7.28
C GLY A 287 -3.09 -13.55 6.81
N THR A 288 -3.91 -13.49 5.78
CA THR A 288 -4.45 -12.22 5.31
C THR A 288 -5.46 -11.67 6.31
N ASN A 289 -5.29 -10.40 6.66
CA ASN A 289 -6.32 -9.58 7.30
C ASN A 289 -6.91 -8.67 6.23
N LEU A 290 -8.21 -8.73 6.07
CA LEU A 290 -8.93 -7.93 5.09
C LEU A 290 -9.85 -6.95 5.80
N PHE A 291 -9.56 -5.67 5.61
CA PHE A 291 -10.43 -4.59 6.01
C PHE A 291 -11.19 -4.11 4.80
N ALA A 292 -12.49 -3.93 4.96
CA ALA A 292 -13.33 -3.42 3.89
C ALA A 292 -14.32 -2.39 4.43
N MET A 293 -14.63 -1.40 3.62
CA MET A 293 -15.54 -0.34 3.98
C MET A 293 -16.85 -0.49 3.21
N THR A 294 -17.94 -0.49 3.93
CA THR A 294 -19.29 -0.55 3.33
C THR A 294 -19.66 0.79 2.69
N GLN A 295 -20.66 0.78 1.82
CA GLN A 295 -21.21 2.00 1.22
C GLN A 295 -21.71 3.01 2.27
N GLN A 296 -22.08 2.54 3.48
CA GLN A 296 -22.48 3.38 4.60
C GLN A 296 -21.27 3.90 5.41
N GLY A 297 -20.05 3.61 4.99
CA GLY A 297 -18.81 4.03 5.66
C GLY A 297 -18.50 3.27 6.95
N GLN A 298 -19.09 2.09 7.15
CA GLN A 298 -18.71 1.20 8.22
C GLN A 298 -17.48 0.39 7.82
N VAL A 299 -16.46 0.32 8.66
CA VAL A 299 -15.29 -0.53 8.47
C VAL A 299 -15.56 -1.90 9.07
N LEU A 300 -15.36 -2.94 8.30
CA LEU A 300 -15.45 -4.33 8.70
C LEU A 300 -14.10 -5.03 8.51
N HIS A 301 -13.87 -6.07 9.29
CA HIS A 301 -12.65 -6.87 9.27
C HIS A 301 -12.98 -8.35 9.25
N THR A 302 -12.25 -9.10 8.44
CA THR A 302 -12.19 -10.55 8.47
C THR A 302 -10.74 -10.99 8.29
N LYS A 303 -10.39 -12.19 8.74
CA LYS A 303 -9.04 -12.75 8.58
C LYS A 303 -9.07 -14.20 8.14
N GLN A 304 -8.06 -14.57 7.37
CA GLN A 304 -7.80 -15.97 6.99
C GLN A 304 -7.36 -16.80 8.20
N LEU A 305 -7.94 -17.96 8.39
CA LEU A 305 -7.56 -18.95 9.40
C LEU A 305 -7.72 -20.37 8.85
N PRO A 306 -6.64 -21.15 8.76
CA PRO A 306 -5.23 -20.75 8.92
C PRO A 306 -4.72 -19.89 7.76
N ALA A 307 -3.50 -19.39 7.86
CA ALA A 307 -2.85 -18.64 6.79
C ALA A 307 -2.84 -19.43 5.47
N GLY A 308 -3.12 -18.72 4.36
CA GLY A 308 -3.16 -19.32 3.01
C GLY A 308 -4.38 -20.21 2.71
N SER A 309 -5.29 -20.43 3.69
CA SER A 309 -6.52 -21.19 3.50
C SER A 309 -7.60 -20.38 2.78
N ASP A 310 -8.69 -21.06 2.40
CA ASP A 310 -9.91 -20.38 1.91
C ASP A 310 -10.93 -20.13 3.02
N THR A 311 -10.57 -20.44 4.28
CA THR A 311 -11.43 -20.22 5.44
C THR A 311 -11.21 -18.83 6.03
N TRP A 312 -12.28 -18.10 6.23
CA TRP A 312 -12.31 -16.74 6.78
C TRP A 312 -13.12 -16.70 8.06
N THR A 313 -12.72 -15.84 9.01
CA THR A 313 -13.54 -15.57 10.18
C THR A 313 -14.82 -14.85 9.77
N ALA A 314 -15.83 -14.89 10.64
CA ALA A 314 -16.97 -14.00 10.47
C ALA A 314 -16.51 -12.53 10.43
N TRP A 315 -17.21 -11.71 9.66
CA TRP A 315 -16.98 -10.27 9.61
C TRP A 315 -17.30 -9.63 10.98
N ALA A 316 -16.38 -8.81 11.44
CA ALA A 316 -16.49 -8.09 12.71
C ALA A 316 -16.14 -6.61 12.51
N THR A 317 -16.67 -5.74 13.34
CA THR A 317 -16.25 -4.33 13.32
C THR A 317 -15.02 -4.14 14.21
N PRO A 318 -13.95 -3.49 13.72
CA PRO A 318 -12.79 -3.12 14.53
C PRO A 318 -13.07 -1.97 15.51
N GLY A 319 -14.32 -1.60 15.69
CA GLY A 319 -14.78 -0.54 16.59
C GLY A 319 -15.79 0.38 15.92
N TYR A 320 -16.75 0.82 16.71
CA TYR A 320 -17.80 1.70 16.22
C TYR A 320 -17.23 3.10 15.90
N SER A 321 -17.56 3.64 14.74
CA SER A 321 -17.32 5.02 14.37
C SER A 321 -18.66 5.77 14.32
N ARG A 322 -18.72 6.93 14.97
CA ARG A 322 -19.91 7.79 14.93
C ARG A 322 -20.13 8.44 13.55
N VAL A 323 -19.04 8.64 12.82
CA VAL A 323 -19.06 9.27 11.49
C VAL A 323 -18.66 8.22 10.46
N PRO A 324 -19.43 8.06 9.36
CA PRO A 324 -19.09 7.16 8.28
C PRO A 324 -17.70 7.46 7.71
N LYS A 325 -16.89 6.41 7.47
CA LYS A 325 -15.58 6.54 6.86
C LYS A 325 -15.69 6.65 5.35
N TYR A 326 -14.69 7.26 4.71
CA TYR A 326 -14.65 7.54 3.28
C TYR A 326 -13.49 6.84 2.58
N THR A 327 -12.32 6.76 3.21
CA THR A 327 -11.15 6.05 2.70
C THR A 327 -10.43 5.34 3.84
N LEU A 328 -9.69 4.29 3.52
CA LEU A 328 -9.12 3.34 4.47
C LEU A 328 -7.74 2.89 4.03
N CYS A 329 -6.81 2.77 4.96
CA CYS A 329 -5.59 2.02 4.82
C CYS A 329 -5.22 1.30 6.12
N ALA A 330 -4.36 0.29 6.02
CA ALA A 330 -3.94 -0.53 7.15
C ALA A 330 -2.44 -0.83 7.08
N GLY A 331 -1.81 -1.00 8.23
CA GLY A 331 -0.42 -1.40 8.38
C GLY A 331 -0.21 -2.23 9.65
N ILE A 332 0.96 -2.88 9.76
CA ILE A 332 1.35 -3.65 10.93
C ILE A 332 2.33 -2.81 11.74
N ARG A 333 2.12 -2.67 13.04
CA ARG A 333 3.07 -2.03 13.95
C ARG A 333 4.23 -2.96 14.28
N GLY A 334 5.31 -2.42 14.83
CA GLY A 334 6.48 -3.21 15.20
C GLY A 334 6.24 -4.29 16.26
N ASP A 335 5.17 -4.19 17.05
CA ASP A 335 4.71 -5.23 17.99
C ASP A 335 3.86 -6.33 17.32
N GLY A 336 3.61 -6.20 16.02
CA GLY A 336 2.80 -7.15 15.25
C GLY A 336 1.31 -6.85 15.25
N ASP A 337 0.84 -5.87 16.01
CA ASP A 337 -0.55 -5.46 16.02
C ASP A 337 -0.86 -4.54 14.82
N ILE A 338 -2.14 -4.42 14.49
CA ILE A 338 -2.58 -3.69 13.30
C ILE A 338 -2.90 -2.23 13.66
N MET A 339 -2.52 -1.34 12.76
CA MET A 339 -2.95 0.05 12.74
C MET A 339 -3.89 0.26 11.55
N LEU A 340 -5.11 0.71 11.82
CA LEU A 340 -6.04 1.19 10.82
C LEU A 340 -6.02 2.71 10.78
N VAL A 341 -6.04 3.28 9.60
CA VAL A 341 -6.25 4.71 9.39
C VAL A 341 -7.37 4.92 8.40
N ALA A 342 -8.25 5.84 8.69
CA ALA A 342 -9.36 6.21 7.84
C ALA A 342 -9.59 7.72 7.87
N SER A 343 -10.18 8.23 6.83
CA SER A 343 -10.77 9.57 6.82
C SER A 343 -12.29 9.43 6.71
N ASP A 344 -13.03 10.30 7.35
CA ASP A 344 -14.49 10.26 7.31
C ASP A 344 -15.07 11.27 6.32
N GLN A 345 -16.39 11.27 6.19
CA GLN A 345 -17.11 12.20 5.29
C GLN A 345 -17.00 13.66 5.71
N GLN A 346 -16.63 13.95 6.96
CA GLN A 346 -16.32 15.28 7.46
C GLN A 346 -14.84 15.64 7.27
N HIS A 347 -14.10 14.75 6.58
CA HIS A 347 -12.68 14.89 6.29
C HIS A 347 -11.76 14.89 7.52
N VAL A 348 -12.24 14.32 8.62
CA VAL A 348 -11.45 14.11 9.82
C VAL A 348 -10.69 12.79 9.67
N HIS A 349 -9.36 12.87 9.80
CA HIS A 349 -8.51 11.68 9.82
C HIS A 349 -8.55 11.06 11.20
N SER A 350 -8.73 9.76 11.25
CA SER A 350 -8.73 9.01 12.49
C SER A 350 -7.98 7.69 12.35
N PHE A 351 -7.47 7.19 13.45
CA PHE A 351 -6.78 5.91 13.52
C PHE A 351 -7.39 5.01 14.60
N ASN A 352 -7.20 3.72 14.43
CA ASN A 352 -7.65 2.70 15.37
C ASN A 352 -6.56 1.63 15.49
N ALA A 353 -6.02 1.47 16.67
CA ALA A 353 -4.95 0.53 16.95
C ALA A 353 -5.53 -0.78 17.52
N GLN A 354 -5.10 -1.91 17.01
CA GLN A 354 -5.34 -3.20 17.63
C GLN A 354 -4.40 -3.36 18.82
N TYR A 355 -4.94 -3.81 19.96
CA TYR A 355 -4.13 -4.07 21.16
C TYR A 355 -3.78 -5.54 21.34
N ASP A 356 -4.57 -6.43 20.75
CA ASP A 356 -4.39 -7.87 20.90
C ASP A 356 -4.95 -8.58 19.66
N ALA A 357 -4.06 -9.10 18.84
CA ALA A 357 -4.41 -9.80 17.62
C ALA A 357 -5.21 -11.10 17.87
N ALA A 358 -5.05 -11.74 19.04
CA ALA A 358 -5.77 -12.97 19.38
C ALA A 358 -7.23 -12.70 19.74
N THR A 359 -7.49 -11.68 20.56
CA THR A 359 -8.83 -11.29 21.02
C THR A 359 -9.49 -10.26 20.12
N GLN A 360 -8.77 -9.71 19.14
CA GLN A 360 -9.24 -8.64 18.25
C GLN A 360 -9.72 -7.40 18.99
N ASN A 361 -9.11 -7.08 20.12
CA ASN A 361 -9.40 -5.87 20.86
C ASN A 361 -8.80 -4.64 20.16
N TRP A 362 -9.61 -3.59 20.05
CA TRP A 362 -9.27 -2.33 19.38
C TRP A 362 -9.36 -1.14 20.34
N SER A 363 -8.55 -0.11 20.09
CA SER A 363 -8.53 1.12 20.90
C SER A 363 -9.82 1.94 20.79
N GLY A 364 -10.58 1.70 19.75
CA GLY A 364 -11.57 2.64 19.25
C GLY A 364 -10.92 3.74 18.41
N TRP A 365 -11.73 4.39 17.58
CA TRP A 365 -11.27 5.43 16.67
C TRP A 365 -10.85 6.68 17.45
N ARG A 366 -9.66 7.16 17.17
CA ARG A 366 -9.09 8.41 17.71
C ARG A 366 -8.72 9.33 16.56
N ASP A 367 -9.02 10.62 16.70
CA ASP A 367 -8.80 11.58 15.64
C ASP A 367 -7.35 12.09 15.65
N PHE A 368 -6.81 12.29 14.44
CA PHE A 368 -5.62 13.12 14.25
C PHE A 368 -6.01 14.60 14.36
N ASN A 369 -5.05 15.44 14.75
CA ASN A 369 -5.25 16.91 14.73
C ASN A 369 -5.15 17.47 13.31
N ALA A 370 -5.85 16.86 12.36
CA ALA A 370 -5.87 17.31 10.98
C ALA A 370 -7.26 17.10 10.37
N SER A 371 -7.71 18.12 9.67
CA SER A 371 -8.91 18.08 8.86
C SER A 371 -8.58 18.57 7.45
N GLY A 372 -9.17 17.96 6.45
CA GLY A 372 -9.05 18.35 5.05
C GLY A 372 -9.72 17.32 4.18
N ALA A 373 -10.36 17.74 3.10
CA ALA A 373 -10.99 16.84 2.16
C ALA A 373 -9.94 15.87 1.61
N ASN A 374 -10.02 14.60 2.04
CA ASN A 374 -9.04 13.58 1.72
C ASN A 374 -9.43 12.87 0.43
N THR A 375 -8.47 12.72 -0.46
CA THR A 375 -8.65 11.96 -1.70
C THR A 375 -7.96 10.61 -1.67
N ARG A 376 -6.95 10.41 -0.83
CA ARG A 376 -6.20 9.15 -0.70
C ARG A 376 -5.37 9.09 0.56
N LEU A 377 -5.35 7.90 1.17
CA LEU A 377 -4.44 7.53 2.27
C LEU A 377 -3.47 6.45 1.81
N SER A 378 -2.26 6.47 2.32
CA SER A 378 -1.27 5.40 2.16
C SER A 378 -0.44 5.27 3.43
N LEU A 379 -0.13 4.04 3.83
CA LEU A 379 0.77 3.72 4.93
C LEU A 379 1.98 2.95 4.41
N ASP A 380 3.15 3.29 4.90
CA ASP A 380 4.37 2.49 4.71
C ASP A 380 5.29 2.68 5.93
N TYR A 381 6.46 2.05 5.91
CA TYR A 381 7.38 2.00 7.03
C TYR A 381 8.62 2.85 6.79
N ASN A 382 8.98 3.66 7.77
CA ASN A 382 10.31 4.23 7.87
C ASN A 382 11.37 3.14 8.11
N ALA A 383 12.66 3.47 7.92
CA ALA A 383 13.77 2.54 8.14
C ALA A 383 13.85 2.02 9.59
N ASP A 384 13.37 2.78 10.55
CA ASP A 384 13.30 2.41 11.97
C ASP A 384 12.05 1.60 12.34
N GLY A 385 11.24 1.20 11.33
CA GLY A 385 10.03 0.39 11.51
C GLY A 385 8.80 1.17 11.96
N ARG A 386 8.89 2.49 12.18
CA ARG A 386 7.71 3.33 12.44
C ARG A 386 6.85 3.44 11.19
N LEU A 387 5.55 3.39 11.39
CA LEU A 387 4.60 3.69 10.32
C LEU A 387 4.67 5.18 9.95
N ALA A 388 4.65 5.46 8.66
CA ALA A 388 4.44 6.78 8.10
C ALA A 388 3.12 6.80 7.33
N LEU A 389 2.26 7.74 7.67
CA LEU A 389 1.01 7.99 6.99
C LEU A 389 1.19 9.12 5.99
N PHE A 390 0.72 8.88 4.78
CA PHE A 390 0.64 9.88 3.72
C PHE A 390 -0.81 10.16 3.41
N SER A 391 -1.15 11.42 3.38
CA SER A 391 -2.50 11.89 3.08
C SER A 391 -2.47 12.91 1.94
N MET A 392 -3.16 12.59 0.86
CA MET A 392 -3.42 13.53 -0.22
C MET A 392 -4.73 14.28 0.09
N MET A 393 -4.65 15.56 0.34
CA MET A 393 -5.78 16.38 0.79
C MET A 393 -6.06 17.54 -0.20
N ILE A 394 -7.33 17.79 -0.43
CA ILE A 394 -7.77 18.98 -1.17
C ILE A 394 -7.58 20.20 -0.28
N GLN A 395 -6.86 21.19 -0.76
CA GLN A 395 -6.61 22.45 -0.09
C GLN A 395 -7.76 23.46 -0.35
N ASN A 396 -7.73 24.58 0.37
CA ASN A 396 -8.75 25.64 0.24
C ASN A 396 -8.80 26.26 -1.16
N ASP A 397 -7.72 26.19 -1.93
CA ASP A 397 -7.64 26.65 -3.32
C ASP A 397 -8.10 25.60 -4.34
N GLY A 398 -8.60 24.44 -3.86
CA GLY A 398 -9.03 23.32 -4.70
C GLY A 398 -7.89 22.45 -5.23
N THR A 399 -6.64 22.73 -4.86
CA THR A 399 -5.49 21.90 -5.26
C THR A 399 -5.31 20.70 -4.32
N ASN A 400 -4.68 19.63 -4.82
CA ASN A 400 -4.34 18.46 -4.00
C ASN A 400 -2.91 18.60 -3.47
N GLY A 401 -2.78 18.79 -2.17
CA GLY A 401 -1.50 18.72 -1.49
C GLY A 401 -1.22 17.35 -0.89
N LEU A 402 0.01 17.11 -0.50
CA LEU A 402 0.46 15.88 0.16
C LEU A 402 1.10 16.22 1.50
N TRP A 403 0.66 15.51 2.53
CA TRP A 403 1.20 15.57 3.88
C TRP A 403 1.59 14.21 4.37
N THR A 404 2.55 14.19 5.29
CA THR A 404 2.95 12.98 6.02
C THR A 404 3.04 13.25 7.51
N ILE A 405 2.81 12.19 8.29
CA ILE A 405 2.98 12.15 9.74
C ILE A 405 3.51 10.76 10.12
N ASN A 406 4.38 10.70 11.13
CA ASN A 406 4.97 9.44 11.56
C ASN A 406 4.41 8.99 12.90
N GLN A 407 4.41 7.70 13.11
CA GLN A 407 4.23 7.08 14.41
C GLN A 407 5.37 7.50 15.36
N MET A 408 5.09 7.71 16.63
CA MET A 408 6.11 8.17 17.59
C MET A 408 7.18 7.13 17.89
N ALA A 409 6.81 5.83 17.89
CA ALA A 409 7.73 4.69 17.99
C ALA A 409 7.13 3.52 17.25
N MET A 410 7.96 2.54 16.83
CA MET A 410 7.53 1.41 15.97
C MET A 410 6.43 0.52 16.60
N ASP A 411 6.31 0.49 17.91
CA ASP A 411 5.31 -0.25 18.70
C ASP A 411 4.25 0.65 19.34
N SER A 412 4.29 1.96 19.08
CA SER A 412 3.38 2.93 19.68
C SER A 412 2.01 2.95 18.98
N SER A 413 0.97 3.22 19.72
CA SER A 413 -0.32 3.65 19.16
C SER A 413 -0.42 5.16 18.92
N GLU A 414 0.61 5.92 19.33
CA GLU A 414 0.62 7.36 19.26
C GLU A 414 1.37 7.86 18.03
N TRP A 415 0.96 9.02 17.52
CA TRP A 415 1.49 9.67 16.34
C TRP A 415 2.09 11.03 16.69
N GLU A 416 3.00 11.53 15.87
CA GLU A 416 3.50 12.89 15.95
C GLU A 416 2.33 13.89 15.95
N TRP A 417 2.54 15.07 16.54
CA TRP A 417 1.47 16.08 16.61
C TRP A 417 1.43 17.01 15.41
N THR A 418 2.46 16.98 14.57
CA THR A 418 2.64 17.92 13.48
C THR A 418 2.75 17.20 12.15
N TRP A 419 1.90 17.56 11.21
CA TRP A 419 1.97 17.11 9.85
C TRP A 419 3.04 17.85 9.07
N THR A 420 3.83 17.13 8.29
CA THR A 420 4.83 17.68 7.38
C THR A 420 4.26 17.79 5.98
N ALA A 421 4.23 18.99 5.42
CA ALA A 421 3.82 19.21 4.03
C ALA A 421 4.92 18.73 3.07
N LEU A 422 4.61 17.80 2.19
CA LEU A 422 5.51 17.28 1.16
C LEU A 422 5.28 17.96 -0.20
N ALA A 423 4.05 18.40 -0.47
CA ALA A 423 3.68 19.12 -1.67
C ALA A 423 2.52 20.06 -1.38
N THR A 424 2.59 21.24 -1.93
CA THR A 424 1.50 22.23 -1.97
C THR A 424 0.92 22.37 -3.37
N SER A 425 1.40 21.57 -4.32
CA SER A 425 0.98 21.60 -5.73
C SER A 425 0.04 20.42 -6.05
N ASN A 426 -0.75 20.61 -7.08
CA ASN A 426 -1.75 19.67 -7.57
C ASN A 426 -1.15 18.30 -7.95
N LEU A 427 -1.42 17.30 -7.14
CA LEU A 427 -1.12 15.91 -7.43
C LEU A 427 -2.41 15.20 -7.89
N LYS A 428 -2.32 14.44 -8.98
CA LYS A 428 -3.42 13.63 -9.50
C LYS A 428 -3.51 12.28 -8.80
N GLN A 429 -2.37 11.68 -8.57
CA GLN A 429 -2.24 10.36 -7.96
C GLN A 429 -0.89 10.22 -7.25
N ILE A 430 -0.86 9.44 -6.18
CA ILE A 430 0.36 9.05 -5.48
C ILE A 430 0.37 7.54 -5.21
N THR A 431 1.56 6.99 -5.06
CA THR A 431 1.84 5.70 -4.44
C THR A 431 3.09 5.85 -3.58
N VAL A 432 3.05 5.34 -2.37
CA VAL A 432 4.21 5.31 -1.49
C VAL A 432 4.87 3.95 -1.63
N VAL A 433 6.18 3.94 -1.72
CA VAL A 433 7.01 2.74 -1.77
C VAL A 433 8.22 2.93 -0.89
N ARG A 434 8.75 1.84 -0.37
CA ARG A 434 10.01 1.83 0.37
C ARG A 434 11.13 1.43 -0.59
N ASP A 435 11.98 2.39 -0.95
CA ASP A 435 13.18 2.14 -1.72
C ASP A 435 14.19 1.36 -0.85
N LEU A 436 14.58 0.18 -1.30
CA LEU A 436 15.53 -0.70 -0.59
C LEU A 436 16.97 -0.55 -1.12
N THR A 437 17.17 0.26 -2.15
CA THR A 437 18.46 0.48 -2.82
C THR A 437 18.76 1.97 -2.99
N PRO A 438 18.72 2.77 -1.90
CA PRO A 438 18.96 4.20 -2.03
C PRO A 438 20.36 4.45 -2.58
N PRO A 439 20.57 5.54 -3.34
CA PRO A 439 21.90 5.95 -3.79
C PRO A 439 22.84 6.17 -2.59
N VAL A 440 24.07 5.73 -2.71
CA VAL A 440 25.10 5.81 -1.67
C VAL A 440 25.85 7.14 -1.78
#